data_1563c471b06364203c5b911a4e6b162d
#
_entry.id   1563c471b06364203c5b911a4e6b162d
#
_cell.length_a   1.000
_cell.length_b   1.000
_cell.length_c   1.000
_cell.angle_alpha   90.00
_cell.angle_beta   90.00
_cell.angle_gamma   90.00
#
_symmetry.space_group_name_H-M   'P 1'
#
loop_
_entity.id
_entity.type
_entity.pdbx_description
1 polymer ?
#
loop_
_entity_poly.entity_id
_entity_poly.type
_entity_poly.pdbx_seq_one_letter_code
_entity_poly.pdbx_strand_id
1 'polypeptide(L)'
;MIIYVDGDSCPVIPIIKDICHKRDINYMFISDYNHNLKVPESNLFVVDCEKDEADFFIANRIDNGDFLITNDMGLASMVLGKKVTVLNFNGDTINTNNIDTFLFQRHVASRERRNNIYKSKFKKRTKEDDESFKNSLLNILDGR
;
A
#
# COMPACT_ATOMS: atom_id res chain seq x y z
N MET A 1 -2.68 5.47 -16.39
CA MET A 1 -2.06 5.12 -15.09
C MET A 1 -3.05 5.36 -13.97
N ILE A 2 -3.25 4.37 -13.12
CA ILE A 2 -4.11 4.47 -11.94
C ILE A 2 -3.27 4.09 -10.71
N ILE A 3 -3.46 4.80 -9.61
CA ILE A 3 -2.87 4.43 -8.33
C ILE A 3 -3.92 3.66 -7.52
N TYR A 4 -3.68 2.37 -7.33
CA TYR A 4 -4.50 1.51 -6.49
C TYR A 4 -3.94 1.53 -5.07
N VAL A 5 -4.80 1.65 -4.08
CA VAL A 5 -4.39 1.73 -2.69
C VAL A 5 -5.15 0.68 -1.88
N ASP A 6 -4.41 -0.18 -1.19
CA ASP A 6 -4.97 -1.05 -0.16
C ASP A 6 -5.34 -0.15 1.03
N GLY A 7 -6.63 0.15 1.15
CA GLY A 7 -7.11 1.17 2.07
C GLY A 7 -7.16 0.75 3.52
N ASP A 8 -7.05 -0.55 3.80
CA ASP A 8 -7.13 -1.04 5.16
C ASP A 8 -5.89 -0.65 5.95
N SER A 9 -6.09 0.04 7.06
CA SER A 9 -5.01 0.54 7.92
C SER A 9 -4.02 1.48 7.23
N CYS A 10 -4.42 2.12 6.13
CA CYS A 10 -3.56 3.03 5.38
C CYS A 10 -3.43 4.38 6.10
N PRO A 11 -2.22 4.75 6.56
CA PRO A 11 -2.02 6.01 7.27
C PRO A 11 -1.75 7.21 6.36
N VAL A 12 -1.62 6.99 5.05
CA VAL A 12 -1.19 8.02 4.08
C VAL A 12 -2.29 8.45 3.13
N ILE A 13 -3.54 8.17 3.46
CA ILE A 13 -4.71 8.54 2.63
C ILE A 13 -4.72 10.04 2.26
N PRO A 14 -4.55 10.98 3.23
CA PRO A 14 -4.59 12.40 2.87
C PRO A 14 -3.46 12.80 1.91
N ILE A 15 -2.29 12.21 2.04
CA ILE A 15 -1.14 12.50 1.18
C ILE A 15 -1.42 12.03 -0.25
N ILE A 16 -1.94 10.82 -0.40
CA ILE A 16 -2.27 10.25 -1.72
C ILE A 16 -3.35 11.09 -2.40
N LYS A 17 -4.40 11.44 -1.69
CA LYS A 17 -5.48 12.29 -2.22
C LYS A 17 -4.94 13.63 -2.71
N ASP A 18 -4.13 14.28 -1.90
CA ASP A 18 -3.57 15.59 -2.24
C ASP A 18 -2.71 15.53 -3.51
N ILE A 19 -1.81 14.57 -3.58
CA ILE A 19 -0.93 14.39 -4.74
C ILE A 19 -1.75 14.09 -6.00
N CYS A 20 -2.70 13.17 -5.91
CA CYS A 20 -3.51 12.78 -7.06
C CYS A 20 -4.40 13.92 -7.55
N HIS A 21 -4.98 14.70 -6.64
CA HIS A 21 -5.79 15.86 -7.02
C HIS A 21 -4.95 16.96 -7.68
N LYS A 22 -3.78 17.25 -7.15
CA LYS A 22 -2.89 18.28 -7.70
C LYS A 22 -2.32 17.92 -9.06
N ARG A 23 -2.12 16.64 -9.33
CA ARG A 23 -1.51 16.15 -10.57
C ARG A 23 -2.50 15.53 -11.55
N ASP A 24 -3.77 15.56 -11.22
CA ASP A 24 -4.85 14.96 -12.04
C ASP A 24 -4.57 13.48 -12.35
N ILE A 25 -4.21 12.74 -11.32
CA ILE A 25 -3.95 11.30 -11.41
C ILE A 25 -5.18 10.55 -10.89
N ASN A 26 -5.61 9.55 -11.64
CA ASN A 26 -6.68 8.66 -11.21
C ASN A 26 -6.19 7.76 -10.09
N TYR A 27 -7.02 7.57 -9.08
CA TYR A 27 -6.71 6.69 -7.96
C TYR A 27 -7.95 5.96 -7.49
N MET A 28 -7.74 4.82 -6.84
CA MET A 28 -8.83 4.04 -6.28
C MET A 28 -8.39 3.40 -4.97
N PHE A 29 -9.13 3.66 -3.91
CA PHE A 29 -8.96 2.99 -2.62
C PHE A 29 -9.86 1.77 -2.57
N ILE A 30 -9.31 0.65 -2.14
CA ILE A 30 -10.04 -0.59 -1.93
C ILE A 30 -10.06 -0.88 -0.42
N SER A 31 -11.24 -1.09 0.13
CA SER A 31 -11.45 -1.26 1.57
C SER A 31 -12.57 -2.24 1.80
N ASP A 32 -12.63 -2.86 3.00
CA ASP A 32 -13.79 -3.65 3.40
C ASP A 32 -14.87 -2.76 4.04
N TYR A 33 -16.03 -3.34 4.33
CA TYR A 33 -17.18 -2.62 4.90
C TYR A 33 -16.94 -2.07 6.30
N ASN A 34 -15.94 -2.58 7.02
CA ASN A 34 -15.67 -2.18 8.41
C ASN A 34 -14.82 -0.91 8.48
N HIS A 35 -14.29 -0.45 7.35
CA HIS A 35 -13.46 0.74 7.28
C HIS A 35 -14.20 1.90 6.65
N ASN A 36 -14.27 3.00 7.36
CA ASN A 36 -14.93 4.21 6.88
C ASN A 36 -13.88 5.20 6.38
N LEU A 37 -13.49 5.06 5.12
CA LEU A 37 -12.45 5.89 4.52
C LEU A 37 -13.01 7.24 4.08
N LYS A 38 -12.28 8.31 4.37
CA LYS A 38 -12.62 9.67 3.96
C LYS A 38 -12.10 9.96 2.55
N VAL A 39 -12.67 9.26 1.57
CA VAL A 39 -12.37 9.45 0.14
C VAL A 39 -13.67 9.62 -0.63
N PRO A 40 -13.66 10.30 -1.79
CA PRO A 40 -14.85 10.38 -2.63
C PRO A 40 -15.34 8.99 -3.04
N GLU A 41 -16.67 8.79 -3.08
CA GLU A 41 -17.26 7.51 -3.46
C GLU A 41 -16.80 7.02 -4.83
N SER A 42 -16.57 7.93 -5.77
CA SER A 42 -16.06 7.58 -7.10
C SER A 42 -14.66 6.99 -7.08
N ASN A 43 -13.92 7.17 -5.98
CA ASN A 43 -12.57 6.68 -5.81
C ASN A 43 -12.46 5.59 -4.74
N LEU A 44 -13.59 5.05 -4.33
CA LEU A 44 -13.66 4.01 -3.31
C LEU A 44 -14.37 2.78 -3.86
N PHE A 45 -13.75 1.62 -3.71
CA PHE A 45 -14.40 0.34 -3.95
C PHE A 45 -14.44 -0.44 -2.63
N VAL A 46 -15.63 -0.82 -2.21
CA VAL A 46 -15.84 -1.56 -0.97
C VAL A 46 -16.06 -3.03 -1.31
N VAL A 47 -15.28 -3.91 -0.67
CA VAL A 47 -15.36 -5.35 -0.84
C VAL A 47 -15.82 -5.99 0.46
N ASP A 48 -16.28 -7.25 0.39
CA ASP A 48 -16.64 -8.01 1.57
C ASP A 48 -15.42 -8.24 2.47
N CYS A 49 -15.67 -8.42 3.76
CA CYS A 49 -14.65 -8.73 4.75
C CYS A 49 -14.05 -10.14 4.58
N GLU A 50 -14.46 -10.87 3.57
CA GLU A 50 -13.90 -12.17 3.29
C GLU A 50 -12.43 -12.07 2.94
N LYS A 51 -11.69 -13.06 3.43
CA LYS A 51 -10.25 -13.13 3.30
C LYS A 51 -9.82 -13.02 1.84
N ASP A 52 -8.91 -12.08 1.57
CA ASP A 52 -8.24 -11.88 0.27
C ASP A 52 -9.13 -11.33 -0.85
N GLU A 53 -10.37 -10.93 -0.61
CA GLU A 53 -11.23 -10.40 -1.67
C GLU A 53 -10.70 -9.08 -2.24
N ALA A 54 -10.22 -8.19 -1.36
CA ALA A 54 -9.58 -6.93 -1.79
C ALA A 54 -8.33 -7.21 -2.63
N ASP A 55 -7.52 -8.20 -2.22
CA ASP A 55 -6.30 -8.59 -2.92
C ASP A 55 -6.61 -9.09 -4.33
N PHE A 56 -7.59 -9.97 -4.47
CA PHE A 56 -8.00 -10.47 -5.79
C PHE A 56 -8.57 -9.37 -6.66
N PHE A 57 -9.35 -8.46 -6.10
CA PHE A 57 -9.89 -7.32 -6.82
C PHE A 57 -8.76 -6.47 -7.44
N ILE A 58 -7.78 -6.11 -6.63
CA ILE A 58 -6.64 -5.31 -7.09
C ILE A 58 -5.83 -6.09 -8.12
N ALA A 59 -5.47 -7.34 -7.83
CA ALA A 59 -4.63 -8.15 -8.70
C ALA A 59 -5.25 -8.36 -10.09
N ASN A 60 -6.58 -8.46 -10.16
CA ASN A 60 -7.28 -8.65 -11.43
C ASN A 60 -7.42 -7.36 -12.24
N ARG A 61 -7.41 -6.20 -11.60
CA ARG A 61 -7.61 -4.91 -12.27
C ARG A 61 -6.33 -4.18 -12.63
N ILE A 62 -5.29 -4.33 -11.82
CA ILE A 62 -4.05 -3.60 -12.00
C ILE A 62 -3.35 -4.05 -13.29
N ASP A 63 -2.77 -3.09 -14.01
CA ASP A 63 -2.16 -3.35 -15.30
C ASP A 63 -0.80 -2.64 -15.42
N ASN A 64 -0.09 -2.91 -16.48
CA ASN A 64 1.22 -2.34 -16.76
C ASN A 64 1.19 -0.81 -16.67
N GLY A 65 2.12 -0.25 -15.91
CA GLY A 65 2.23 1.19 -15.71
C GLY A 65 1.43 1.73 -14.54
N ASP A 66 0.56 0.92 -13.92
CA ASP A 66 -0.19 1.33 -12.73
C ASP A 66 0.69 1.28 -11.48
N PHE A 67 0.20 1.87 -10.40
CA PHE A 67 0.84 1.88 -9.09
C PHE A 67 -0.02 1.10 -8.09
N LEU A 68 0.65 0.43 -7.17
CA LEU A 68 0.01 -0.17 -5.99
C LEU A 68 0.69 0.36 -4.73
N ILE A 69 -0.10 0.83 -3.78
CA ILE A 69 0.38 1.27 -2.47
C ILE A 69 -0.22 0.33 -1.43
N THR A 70 0.62 -0.45 -0.78
CA THR A 70 0.21 -1.46 0.20
C THR A 70 1.35 -1.84 1.14
N ASN A 71 1.00 -2.21 2.36
CA ASN A 71 1.93 -2.88 3.28
C ASN A 71 1.81 -4.41 3.23
N ASP A 72 0.85 -4.94 2.46
CA ASP A 72 0.67 -6.38 2.32
C ASP A 72 1.61 -6.93 1.24
N MET A 73 2.66 -7.62 1.68
CA MET A 73 3.66 -8.18 0.76
C MET A 73 3.12 -9.38 -0.02
N GLY A 74 2.10 -10.06 0.50
CA GLY A 74 1.40 -11.09 -0.26
C GLY A 74 0.72 -10.51 -1.49
N LEU A 75 0.00 -9.39 -1.33
CA LEU A 75 -0.61 -8.67 -2.44
C LEU A 75 0.46 -8.13 -3.40
N ALA A 76 1.52 -7.53 -2.86
CA ALA A 76 2.63 -7.04 -3.68
C ALA A 76 3.19 -8.14 -4.59
N SER A 77 3.42 -9.34 -4.04
CA SER A 77 3.95 -10.47 -4.81
C SER A 77 3.04 -10.89 -5.96
N MET A 78 1.73 -10.72 -5.82
CA MET A 78 0.77 -11.08 -6.85
C MET A 78 0.84 -10.18 -8.09
N VAL A 79 1.30 -8.95 -7.92
CA VAL A 79 1.25 -7.94 -9.01
C VAL A 79 2.61 -7.60 -9.61
N LEU A 80 3.72 -7.97 -8.98
CA LEU A 80 5.06 -7.59 -9.47
C LEU A 80 5.34 -8.07 -10.90
N GLY A 81 4.77 -9.19 -11.31
CA GLY A 81 4.93 -9.70 -12.69
C GLY A 81 4.23 -8.86 -13.76
N LYS A 82 3.40 -7.92 -13.37
CA LYS A 82 2.63 -7.08 -14.31
C LYS A 82 3.30 -5.75 -14.65
N LYS A 83 4.55 -5.55 -14.27
CA LYS A 83 5.30 -4.29 -14.48
C LYS A 83 4.60 -3.09 -13.86
N VAL A 84 4.15 -3.25 -12.63
CA VAL A 84 3.56 -2.17 -11.83
C VAL A 84 4.60 -1.66 -10.85
N THR A 85 4.45 -0.41 -10.43
CA THR A 85 5.25 0.18 -9.36
C THR A 85 4.56 -0.07 -8.03
N VAL A 86 5.25 -0.68 -7.08
CA VAL A 86 4.71 -0.99 -5.75
C VAL A 86 5.46 -0.20 -4.69
N LEU A 87 4.72 0.51 -3.85
CA LEU A 87 5.24 1.23 -2.69
C LEU A 87 4.57 0.73 -1.42
N ASN A 88 5.35 0.62 -0.34
CA ASN A 88 4.73 0.44 0.98
C ASN A 88 4.37 1.80 1.59
N PHE A 89 3.78 1.80 2.79
CA PHE A 89 3.34 3.04 3.45
C PHE A 89 4.51 3.88 3.99
N ASN A 90 5.73 3.37 3.96
CA ASN A 90 6.95 4.12 4.30
C ASN A 90 7.63 4.74 3.08
N GLY A 91 7.14 4.42 1.89
CA GLY A 91 7.71 4.94 0.65
C GLY A 91 8.80 4.05 0.06
N ASP A 92 9.03 2.86 0.60
CA ASP A 92 9.97 1.92 0.01
C ASP A 92 9.39 1.32 -1.26
N THR A 93 10.19 1.26 -2.31
CA THR A 93 9.80 0.58 -3.54
C THR A 93 9.98 -0.94 -3.35
N ILE A 94 8.92 -1.68 -3.58
CA ILE A 94 8.93 -3.15 -3.49
C ILE A 94 9.13 -3.71 -4.89
N ASN A 95 10.09 -4.61 -5.04
CA ASN A 95 10.40 -5.24 -6.31
C ASN A 95 10.83 -6.70 -6.10
N THR A 96 11.12 -7.40 -7.19
CA THR A 96 11.50 -8.81 -7.13
C THR A 96 12.83 -9.04 -6.40
N ASN A 97 13.68 -8.00 -6.30
CA ASN A 97 14.98 -8.11 -5.62
C ASN A 97 14.87 -7.97 -4.10
N ASN A 98 13.87 -7.27 -3.59
CA ASN A 98 13.75 -6.98 -2.15
C ASN A 98 12.52 -7.56 -1.47
N ILE A 99 11.53 -8.08 -2.22
CA ILE A 99 10.28 -8.55 -1.62
C ILE A 99 10.50 -9.67 -0.60
N ASP A 100 11.45 -10.56 -0.84
CA ASP A 100 11.74 -11.65 0.08
C ASP A 100 12.23 -11.14 1.43
N THR A 101 12.99 -10.06 1.44
CA THR A 101 13.44 -9.40 2.68
C THR A 101 12.25 -8.89 3.49
N PHE A 102 11.28 -8.26 2.86
CA PHE A 102 10.08 -7.76 3.53
C PHE A 102 9.21 -8.91 4.05
N LEU A 103 9.06 -9.98 3.27
CA LEU A 103 8.33 -11.18 3.70
C LEU A 103 8.98 -11.84 4.90
N PHE A 104 10.31 -11.93 4.91
CA PHE A 104 11.07 -12.50 6.01
C PHE A 104 10.92 -11.66 7.29
N GLN A 105 11.03 -10.35 7.20
CA GLN A 105 10.83 -9.46 8.35
C GLN A 105 9.44 -9.64 8.96
N ARG A 106 8.41 -9.76 8.12
CA ARG A 106 7.03 -10.01 8.57
C ARG A 106 6.93 -11.37 9.29
N HIS A 107 7.58 -12.40 8.77
CA HIS A 107 7.60 -13.73 9.39
C HIS A 107 8.26 -13.69 10.77
N VAL A 108 9.40 -13.04 10.90
CA VAL A 108 10.12 -12.89 12.17
C VAL A 108 9.26 -12.14 13.19
N ALA A 109 8.66 -11.03 12.82
CA ALA A 109 7.79 -10.26 13.69
C ALA A 109 6.58 -11.09 14.17
N SER A 110 6.00 -11.89 13.29
CA SER A 110 4.88 -12.80 13.64
C SER A 110 5.30 -13.86 14.65
N ARG A 111 6.50 -14.44 14.48
CA ARG A 111 7.04 -15.42 15.44
C ARG A 111 7.30 -14.79 16.80
N GLU A 112 7.87 -13.60 16.84
CA GLU A 112 8.12 -12.86 18.08
C GLU A 112 6.82 -12.60 18.84
N ARG A 113 5.76 -12.19 18.16
CA ARG A 113 4.44 -11.99 18.78
C ARG A 113 3.87 -13.28 19.37
N ARG A 114 3.99 -14.41 18.65
CA ARG A 114 3.50 -15.71 19.13
C ARG A 114 4.26 -16.20 20.36
N ASN A 115 5.54 -15.86 20.46
CA ASN A 115 6.39 -16.27 21.57
C ASN A 115 6.43 -15.26 22.72
N ASN A 116 5.60 -14.21 22.67
CA ASN A 116 5.58 -13.11 23.64
C ASN A 116 6.93 -12.42 23.80
N ILE A 117 7.73 -12.41 22.75
CA ILE A 117 9.02 -11.71 22.73
C ILE A 117 8.77 -10.32 22.12
N TYR A 118 8.46 -9.36 22.99
CA TYR A 118 8.25 -7.98 22.57
C TYR A 118 9.58 -7.23 22.55
N LYS A 119 10.40 -7.47 21.53
CA LYS A 119 11.68 -6.77 21.34
C LYS A 119 11.53 -5.40 20.69
N SER A 120 10.44 -5.14 20.01
CA SER A 120 10.19 -3.86 19.38
C SER A 120 8.98 -3.21 20.03
N LYS A 121 9.20 -2.08 20.69
CA LYS A 121 8.13 -1.15 20.95
C LYS A 121 7.52 -0.77 19.60
N PHE A 122 6.21 -0.88 19.44
CA PHE A 122 5.52 -0.34 18.29
C PHE A 122 5.94 1.11 18.11
N LYS A 123 6.75 1.38 17.10
CA LYS A 123 7.07 2.74 16.72
C LYS A 123 5.80 3.39 16.20
N LYS A 124 5.32 4.36 16.94
CA LYS A 124 4.24 5.22 16.46
C LYS A 124 4.72 5.94 15.21
N ARG A 125 3.89 5.95 14.16
CA ARG A 125 4.20 6.66 12.92
C ARG A 125 4.42 8.15 13.20
N THR A 126 5.46 8.71 12.59
CA THR A 126 5.87 10.10 12.78
C THR A 126 5.57 10.94 11.52
N LYS A 127 5.72 12.27 11.67
CA LYS A 127 5.65 13.16 10.51
C LYS A 127 6.77 12.91 9.52
N GLU A 128 7.94 12.49 9.97
CA GLU A 128 9.05 12.12 9.09
C GLU A 128 8.71 10.91 8.24
N ASP A 129 8.00 9.95 8.80
CA ASP A 129 7.51 8.79 8.04
C ASP A 129 6.58 9.24 6.90
N ASP A 130 5.68 10.16 7.18
CA ASP A 130 4.76 10.72 6.18
C ASP A 130 5.50 11.52 5.11
N GLU A 131 6.47 12.32 5.49
CA GLU A 131 7.31 13.08 4.54
C GLU A 131 8.14 12.14 3.67
N SER A 132 8.68 11.07 4.24
CA SER A 132 9.42 10.06 3.49
C SER A 132 8.54 9.40 2.42
N PHE A 133 7.32 9.01 2.78
CA PHE A 133 6.37 8.45 1.82
C PHE A 133 6.04 9.46 0.72
N LYS A 134 5.70 10.69 1.09
CA LYS A 134 5.36 11.75 0.15
C LYS A 134 6.48 12.00 -0.84
N ASN A 135 7.71 12.17 -0.34
CA ASN A 135 8.87 12.42 -1.19
C ASN A 135 9.15 11.26 -2.14
N SER A 136 9.03 10.03 -1.66
CA SER A 136 9.22 8.84 -2.50
C SER A 136 8.20 8.78 -3.63
N LEU A 137 6.93 9.00 -3.32
CA LEU A 137 5.87 8.99 -4.34
C LEU A 137 6.08 10.09 -5.37
N LEU A 138 6.38 11.31 -4.92
CA LEU A 138 6.64 12.44 -5.82
C LEU A 138 7.85 12.18 -6.71
N ASN A 139 8.95 11.66 -6.15
CA ASN A 139 10.16 11.37 -6.93
C ASN A 139 9.91 10.33 -8.03
N ILE A 140 9.13 9.30 -7.73
CA ILE A 140 8.81 8.26 -8.71
C ILE A 140 7.90 8.83 -9.80
N LEU A 141 6.90 9.62 -9.43
CA LEU A 141 6.01 10.26 -10.40
C LEU A 141 6.76 11.26 -11.30
N ASP A 142 7.70 12.00 -10.76
CA ASP A 142 8.50 12.98 -11.51
C ASP A 142 9.54 12.32 -12.42
N GLY A 143 9.97 11.10 -12.09
CA GLY A 143 10.94 10.35 -12.90
C GLY A 143 10.34 9.59 -14.09
N ARG A 144 9.07 9.74 -14.33
CA ARG A 144 8.36 9.01 -15.40
C ARG A 144 8.27 9.81 -16.67
#